data_a37faffbe363435ac68540589d39c677
#
_entry.id   a37faffbe363435ac68540589d39c677
#
_cell.length_a   1.000
_cell.length_b   1.000
_cell.length_c   1.000
_cell.angle_alpha   90.00
_cell.angle_beta   90.00
_cell.angle_gamma   90.00
#
_symmetry.space_group_name_H-M   'P 1'
#
loop_
_entity.id
_entity.type
_entity.pdbx_description
1 polymer ?
#
loop_
_entity_poly.entity_id
_entity_poly.type
_entity_poly.pdbx_seq_one_letter_code
_entity_poly.pdbx_strand_id
1 'polypeptide(L)'
;MAEYISGSEGDFVKLMNARAEELGMSNTHFVNCCGLDAEEHLTTARDVALMSRELLRNHPQIHEYCTIWMENITHQTARGSFEFGLTNTNKLIRQYEYATGLKTGYTSVAGFCVSASAKKENIELVAVIMGGTDSKSRFQDAVTLLNSGFACCSLY
;
A
#
# COMPACT_ATOMS: atom_id res chain seq x y z
N MET A 1 4.39 -4.60 -16.34
CA MET A 1 3.19 -3.72 -16.24
C MET A 1 3.54 -2.30 -16.71
N ALA A 2 4.51 -1.59 -16.11
CA ALA A 2 4.87 -0.23 -16.50
C ALA A 2 5.15 -0.07 -18.00
N GLU A 3 6.02 -0.89 -18.56
CA GLU A 3 6.33 -0.91 -19.99
C GLU A 3 5.10 -1.21 -20.87
N TYR A 4 4.22 -2.10 -20.40
CA TYR A 4 2.98 -2.40 -21.13
C TYR A 4 2.03 -1.21 -21.20
N ILE A 5 1.97 -0.40 -20.13
CA ILE A 5 1.05 0.75 -20.05
C ILE A 5 1.61 1.97 -20.81
N SER A 6 2.92 2.22 -20.71
CA SER A 6 3.53 3.47 -21.13
C SER A 6 4.68 3.31 -22.12
N GLY A 7 4.95 2.09 -22.59
CA GLY A 7 6.03 1.79 -23.54
C GLY A 7 7.42 1.71 -22.89
N SER A 8 7.65 2.40 -21.77
CA SER A 8 8.89 2.32 -20.99
C SER A 8 8.65 2.55 -19.51
N GLU A 9 9.56 2.07 -18.64
CA GLU A 9 9.52 2.37 -17.21
C GLU A 9 9.63 3.88 -16.96
N GLY A 10 10.53 4.57 -17.67
CA GLY A 10 10.71 6.00 -17.50
C GLY A 10 9.46 6.82 -17.83
N ASP A 11 8.71 6.45 -18.84
CA ASP A 11 7.46 7.12 -19.18
C ASP A 11 6.36 6.79 -18.16
N PHE A 12 6.35 5.58 -17.61
CA PHE A 12 5.44 5.23 -16.52
C PHE A 12 5.74 6.03 -15.25
N VAL A 13 7.01 6.22 -14.89
CA VAL A 13 7.43 7.06 -13.76
C VAL A 13 7.00 8.51 -13.94
N LYS A 14 7.06 9.06 -15.16
CA LYS A 14 6.50 10.40 -15.44
C LYS A 14 5.00 10.45 -15.16
N LEU A 15 4.23 9.42 -15.54
CA LEU A 15 2.81 9.34 -15.21
C LEU A 15 2.57 9.23 -13.71
N MET A 16 3.39 8.45 -12.98
CA MET A 16 3.31 8.36 -11.52
C MET A 16 3.52 9.73 -10.87
N ASN A 17 4.53 10.50 -11.31
CA ASN A 17 4.81 11.82 -10.76
C ASN A 17 3.73 12.84 -11.12
N ALA A 18 3.23 12.83 -12.36
CA ALA A 18 2.10 13.68 -12.76
C ALA A 18 0.85 13.38 -11.90
N ARG A 19 0.57 12.09 -11.66
CA ARG A 19 -0.56 11.72 -10.80
C ARG A 19 -0.36 12.12 -9.34
N ALA A 20 0.86 12.03 -8.82
CA ALA A 20 1.19 12.51 -7.49
C ALA A 20 0.93 14.02 -7.34
N GLU A 21 1.31 14.82 -8.34
CA GLU A 21 1.03 16.26 -8.39
C GLU A 21 -0.47 16.55 -8.40
N GLU A 22 -1.24 15.86 -9.26
CA GLU A 22 -2.71 16.00 -9.31
C GLU A 22 -3.39 15.69 -7.98
N LEU A 23 -2.86 14.74 -7.21
CA LEU A 23 -3.36 14.35 -5.89
C LEU A 23 -2.89 15.28 -4.77
N GLY A 24 -2.04 16.26 -5.05
CA GLY A 24 -1.47 17.17 -4.07
C GLY A 24 -0.40 16.54 -3.19
N MET A 25 0.28 15.51 -3.68
CA MET A 25 1.39 14.82 -3.00
C MET A 25 2.70 15.62 -3.18
N SER A 26 2.75 16.80 -2.59
CA SER A 26 3.79 17.82 -2.83
C SER A 26 5.19 17.44 -2.32
N ASN A 27 5.31 16.38 -1.54
CA ASN A 27 6.59 15.88 -1.01
C ASN A 27 6.89 14.46 -1.52
N THR A 28 6.37 14.11 -2.70
CA THR A 28 6.57 12.80 -3.32
C THR A 28 7.26 12.96 -4.66
N HIS A 29 8.31 12.17 -4.86
CA HIS A 29 8.97 12.03 -6.14
C HIS A 29 9.31 10.56 -6.37
N PHE A 30 8.79 10.00 -7.47
CA PHE A 30 9.06 8.64 -7.90
C PHE A 30 10.21 8.62 -8.91
N VAL A 31 11.18 7.73 -8.70
CA VAL A 31 12.34 7.51 -9.60
C VAL A 31 12.23 6.16 -10.31
N ASN A 32 11.51 5.20 -9.72
CA ASN A 32 11.23 3.90 -10.29
C ASN A 32 9.80 3.45 -9.96
N CYS A 33 9.31 2.43 -10.66
CA CYS A 33 7.97 1.89 -10.45
C CYS A 33 7.94 0.65 -9.52
N CYS A 34 9.09 0.17 -9.07
CA CYS A 34 9.19 -1.06 -8.27
C CYS A 34 9.35 -0.80 -6.75
N GLY A 35 9.61 0.44 -6.34
CA GLY A 35 9.74 0.82 -4.93
C GLY A 35 11.07 0.41 -4.31
N LEU A 36 12.13 0.23 -5.10
CA LEU A 36 13.48 0.04 -4.61
C LEU A 36 14.11 1.38 -4.26
N ASP A 37 15.01 1.36 -3.28
CA ASP A 37 15.72 2.56 -2.84
C ASP A 37 16.50 3.18 -4.01
N ALA A 38 16.34 4.48 -4.20
CA ALA A 38 17.07 5.28 -5.15
C ALA A 38 17.19 6.71 -4.61
N GLU A 39 18.22 7.42 -5.03
CA GLU A 39 18.38 8.84 -4.72
C GLU A 39 17.15 9.61 -5.19
N GLU A 40 16.65 10.51 -4.37
CA GLU A 40 15.41 11.30 -4.60
C GLU A 40 14.10 10.50 -4.74
N HIS A 41 14.10 9.18 -4.50
CA HIS A 41 12.86 8.40 -4.42
C HIS A 41 12.20 8.60 -3.06
N LEU A 42 11.42 9.66 -2.92
CA LEU A 42 10.95 10.17 -1.63
C LEU A 42 9.43 10.27 -1.58
N THR A 43 8.89 10.12 -0.39
CA THR A 43 7.47 10.37 -0.09
C THR A 43 7.28 10.71 1.39
N THR A 44 6.06 11.02 1.79
CA THR A 44 5.66 11.23 3.19
C THR A 44 4.46 10.37 3.56
N ALA A 45 4.25 10.12 4.85
CA ALA A 45 3.07 9.40 5.32
C ALA A 45 1.76 10.09 4.91
N ARG A 46 1.75 11.43 4.87
CA ARG A 46 0.62 12.23 4.39
C ARG A 46 0.33 11.96 2.91
N ASP A 47 1.35 12.00 2.08
CA ASP A 47 1.18 11.82 0.64
C ASP A 47 0.72 10.40 0.31
N VAL A 48 1.30 9.40 0.98
CA VAL A 48 0.83 8.00 0.86
C VAL A 48 -0.62 7.87 1.32
N ALA A 49 -1.04 8.58 2.36
CA ALA A 49 -2.44 8.57 2.79
C ALA A 49 -3.38 9.21 1.76
N LEU A 50 -2.96 10.30 1.09
CA LEU A 50 -3.71 10.91 -0.01
C LEU A 50 -3.90 9.93 -1.17
N MET A 51 -2.83 9.29 -1.61
CA MET A 51 -2.88 8.27 -2.66
C MET A 51 -3.76 7.08 -2.27
N SER A 52 -3.63 6.61 -1.05
CA SER A 52 -4.42 5.48 -0.55
C SER A 52 -5.91 5.81 -0.49
N ARG A 53 -6.26 7.02 -0.02
CA ARG A 53 -7.65 7.51 -0.01
C ARG A 53 -8.22 7.58 -1.41
N GLU A 54 -7.46 8.09 -2.36
CA GLU A 54 -7.86 8.16 -3.77
C GLU A 54 -8.15 6.77 -4.34
N LEU A 55 -7.24 5.81 -4.09
CA LEU A 55 -7.38 4.44 -4.52
C LEU A 55 -8.65 3.78 -3.96
N LEU A 56 -8.89 3.90 -2.65
CA LEU A 56 -10.06 3.31 -2.00
C LEU A 56 -11.37 3.91 -2.48
N ARG A 57 -11.39 5.23 -2.70
CA ARG A 57 -12.59 5.95 -3.10
C ARG A 57 -12.99 5.70 -4.55
N ASN A 58 -12.03 5.71 -5.46
CA ASN A 58 -12.29 5.69 -6.88
C ASN A 58 -12.08 4.30 -7.52
N HIS A 59 -11.43 3.38 -6.79
CA HIS A 59 -11.18 2.01 -7.22
C HIS A 59 -11.49 1.00 -6.11
N PRO A 60 -12.75 0.94 -5.63
CA PRO A 60 -13.11 0.10 -4.48
C PRO A 60 -12.87 -1.39 -4.69
N GLN A 61 -12.72 -1.85 -5.93
CA GLN A 61 -12.35 -3.23 -6.27
C GLN A 61 -11.01 -3.65 -5.64
N ILE A 62 -10.16 -2.67 -5.23
CA ILE A 62 -8.90 -2.98 -4.58
C ILE A 62 -9.07 -3.80 -3.29
N HIS A 63 -10.20 -3.67 -2.61
CA HIS A 63 -10.51 -4.45 -1.41
C HIS A 63 -10.52 -5.95 -1.68
N GLU A 64 -11.02 -6.38 -2.84
CA GLU A 64 -11.08 -7.79 -3.22
C GLU A 64 -9.67 -8.39 -3.29
N TYR A 65 -8.70 -7.64 -3.80
CA TYR A 65 -7.32 -8.10 -3.95
C TYR A 65 -6.50 -7.95 -2.67
N CYS A 66 -6.65 -6.84 -1.95
CA CYS A 66 -5.86 -6.56 -0.75
C CYS A 66 -6.17 -7.49 0.42
N THR A 67 -7.35 -8.12 0.43
CA THR A 67 -7.78 -9.03 1.50
C THR A 67 -7.49 -10.51 1.21
N ILE A 68 -7.04 -10.87 0.03
CA ILE A 68 -6.59 -12.22 -0.28
C ILE A 68 -5.37 -12.54 0.61
N TRP A 69 -5.50 -13.58 1.44
CA TRP A 69 -4.42 -14.01 2.33
C TRP A 69 -3.42 -14.92 1.64
N MET A 70 -3.90 -15.91 0.94
CA MET A 70 -3.09 -16.88 0.20
C MET A 70 -3.74 -17.22 -1.11
N GLU A 71 -2.94 -17.35 -2.15
CA GLU A 71 -3.39 -17.77 -3.47
C GLU A 71 -2.27 -18.55 -4.17
N ASN A 72 -2.65 -19.62 -4.87
CA ASN A 72 -1.74 -20.36 -5.73
C ASN A 72 -1.89 -19.87 -7.16
N ILE A 73 -0.78 -19.57 -7.79
CA ILE A 73 -0.73 -19.25 -9.22
C ILE A 73 0.05 -20.32 -9.97
N THR A 74 -0.40 -20.66 -11.17
CA THR A 74 0.34 -21.54 -12.05
C THR A 74 1.41 -20.75 -12.80
N HIS A 75 2.67 -20.97 -12.46
CA HIS A 75 3.79 -20.36 -13.14
C HIS A 75 4.20 -21.19 -14.34
N GLN A 76 4.01 -20.66 -15.55
CA GLN A 76 4.41 -21.30 -16.79
C GLN A 76 5.78 -20.81 -17.24
N THR A 77 6.69 -21.74 -17.47
CA THR A 77 8.04 -21.46 -17.99
C THR A 77 8.34 -22.33 -19.20
N ALA A 78 9.43 -22.03 -19.92
CA ALA A 78 9.91 -22.88 -21.00
C ALA A 78 10.28 -24.33 -20.54
N ARG A 79 10.47 -24.52 -19.22
CA ARG A 79 10.81 -25.82 -18.60
C ARG A 79 9.59 -26.60 -18.07
N GLY A 80 8.40 -26.01 -18.16
CA GLY A 80 7.17 -26.62 -17.67
C GLY A 80 6.35 -25.69 -16.79
N SER A 81 5.28 -26.24 -16.24
CA SER A 81 4.32 -25.54 -15.38
C SER A 81 4.45 -26.03 -13.94
N PHE A 82 4.42 -25.12 -12.97
CA PHE A 82 4.42 -25.47 -11.55
C PHE A 82 3.55 -24.50 -10.76
N GLU A 83 2.97 -24.99 -9.65
CA GLU A 83 2.21 -24.19 -8.72
C GLU A 83 3.16 -23.36 -7.85
N PHE A 84 2.83 -22.09 -7.70
CA PHE A 84 3.55 -21.14 -6.84
C PHE A 84 2.58 -20.49 -5.84
N GLY A 85 2.79 -20.75 -4.56
CA GLY A 85 1.97 -20.20 -3.48
C GLY A 85 2.41 -18.76 -3.13
N LEU A 86 1.48 -17.83 -3.20
CA LEU A 86 1.63 -16.46 -2.73
C LEU A 86 0.98 -16.29 -1.37
N THR A 87 1.63 -15.56 -0.46
CA THR A 87 1.07 -15.20 0.84
C THR A 87 1.16 -13.70 1.02
N ASN A 88 0.08 -13.09 1.47
CA ASN A 88 0.02 -11.67 1.73
C ASN A 88 0.95 -11.27 2.89
N THR A 89 1.75 -10.26 2.68
CA THR A 89 2.65 -9.73 3.71
C THR A 89 1.96 -8.81 4.71
N ASN A 90 0.73 -8.36 4.39
CA ASN A 90 -0.08 -7.54 5.28
C ASN A 90 -0.82 -8.41 6.32
N LYS A 91 -0.14 -8.72 7.41
CA LYS A 91 -0.71 -9.52 8.51
C LYS A 91 -1.92 -8.85 9.17
N LEU A 92 -2.10 -7.54 8.98
CA LEU A 92 -3.20 -6.80 9.58
C LEU A 92 -4.57 -7.36 9.17
N ILE A 93 -4.71 -7.83 7.92
CA ILE A 93 -5.96 -8.44 7.42
C ILE A 93 -6.40 -9.71 8.17
N ARG A 94 -5.50 -10.33 8.97
CA ARG A 94 -5.77 -11.48 9.82
C ARG A 94 -5.79 -11.14 11.30
N GLN A 95 -5.27 -9.99 11.70
CA GLN A 95 -5.04 -9.61 13.09
C GLN A 95 -5.99 -8.51 13.58
N TYR A 96 -6.59 -7.77 12.65
CA TYR A 96 -7.48 -6.66 12.99
C TYR A 96 -8.80 -6.82 12.24
N GLU A 97 -9.86 -6.96 12.98
CA GLU A 97 -11.22 -7.30 12.51
C GLU A 97 -11.72 -6.36 11.40
N TYR A 98 -11.39 -5.07 11.49
CA TYR A 98 -11.86 -4.05 10.55
C TYR A 98 -10.94 -3.82 9.35
N ALA A 99 -9.81 -4.53 9.28
CA ALA A 99 -8.80 -4.31 8.22
C ALA A 99 -9.34 -4.65 6.83
N THR A 100 -9.19 -3.72 5.89
CA THR A 100 -9.58 -3.85 4.47
C THR A 100 -8.41 -3.79 3.49
N GLY A 101 -7.19 -3.60 3.96
CA GLY A 101 -5.98 -3.52 3.13
C GLY A 101 -4.88 -2.71 3.81
N LEU A 102 -3.97 -2.06 3.09
CA LEU A 102 -3.70 -2.05 1.65
C LEU A 102 -2.36 -2.71 1.31
N LYS A 103 -1.24 -2.02 1.62
CA LYS A 103 0.09 -2.41 1.13
C LYS A 103 1.15 -2.26 2.20
N THR A 104 2.04 -3.24 2.28
CA THR A 104 3.27 -3.19 3.08
C THR A 104 4.48 -2.90 2.21
N GLY A 105 5.51 -2.31 2.79
CA GLY A 105 6.81 -2.13 2.18
C GLY A 105 7.93 -2.36 3.21
N TYR A 106 9.09 -2.75 2.72
CA TYR A 106 10.30 -2.82 3.50
C TYR A 106 11.53 -2.72 2.60
N THR A 107 12.42 -1.83 2.97
CA THR A 107 13.82 -1.84 2.54
C THR A 107 14.68 -1.54 3.76
N SER A 108 15.99 -1.78 3.68
CA SER A 108 16.90 -1.45 4.80
C SER A 108 16.99 0.05 5.08
N VAL A 109 16.70 0.89 4.08
CA VAL A 109 16.73 2.35 4.19
C VAL A 109 15.38 2.88 4.66
N ALA A 110 14.28 2.44 4.04
CA ALA A 110 12.94 2.93 4.37
C ALA A 110 12.39 2.36 5.70
N GLY A 111 12.95 1.25 6.21
CA GLY A 111 12.39 0.54 7.36
C GLY A 111 11.07 -0.16 7.04
N PHE A 112 10.33 -0.57 8.06
CA PHE A 112 9.05 -1.25 7.90
C PHE A 112 7.92 -0.24 7.73
N CYS A 113 7.27 -0.31 6.56
CA CYS A 113 6.20 0.60 6.17
C CYS A 113 4.88 -0.16 5.96
N VAL A 114 3.77 0.51 6.22
CA VAL A 114 2.43 0.03 5.87
C VAL A 114 1.50 1.21 5.60
N SER A 115 0.76 1.14 4.51
CA SER A 115 -0.50 1.85 4.34
C SER A 115 -1.60 0.88 4.70
N ALA A 116 -2.29 1.11 5.80
CA ALA A 116 -3.35 0.27 6.32
C ALA A 116 -4.70 0.95 6.10
N SER A 117 -5.70 0.20 5.65
CA SER A 117 -7.09 0.64 5.61
C SER A 117 -7.95 -0.23 6.51
N ALA A 118 -8.97 0.38 7.09
CA ALA A 118 -9.95 -0.31 7.92
C ALA A 118 -11.32 0.34 7.77
N LYS A 119 -12.37 -0.48 7.80
CA LYS A 119 -13.74 -0.03 7.70
C LYS A 119 -14.55 -0.56 8.86
N LYS A 120 -15.23 0.35 9.56
CA LYS A 120 -16.18 0.04 10.61
C LYS A 120 -17.46 0.80 10.33
N GLU A 121 -18.55 0.06 10.13
CA GLU A 121 -19.82 0.63 9.71
C GLU A 121 -19.69 1.45 8.41
N ASN A 122 -20.01 2.73 8.44
CA ASN A 122 -19.93 3.63 7.29
C ASN A 122 -18.62 4.46 7.26
N ILE A 123 -17.71 4.23 8.22
CA ILE A 123 -16.47 4.98 8.34
C ILE A 123 -15.34 4.10 7.80
N GLU A 124 -14.59 4.63 6.83
CA GLU A 124 -13.39 4.01 6.31
C GLU A 124 -12.19 4.93 6.56
N LEU A 125 -11.14 4.38 7.16
CA LEU A 125 -9.94 5.12 7.56
C LEU A 125 -8.69 4.53 6.91
N VAL A 126 -7.71 5.40 6.74
CA VAL A 126 -6.36 5.05 6.32
C VAL A 126 -5.37 5.46 7.41
N ALA A 127 -4.48 4.56 7.79
CA ALA A 127 -3.33 4.85 8.64
C ALA A 127 -2.05 4.48 7.90
N VAL A 128 -1.07 5.39 7.90
CA VAL A 128 0.21 5.17 7.23
C VAL A 128 1.34 5.22 8.25
N ILE A 129 2.10 4.14 8.33
CA ILE A 129 3.32 4.02 9.13
C ILE A 129 4.50 3.94 8.17
N MET A 130 5.52 4.73 8.44
CA MET A 130 6.79 4.73 7.70
C MET A 130 7.95 4.65 8.69
N GLY A 131 9.05 4.04 8.28
CA GLY A 131 10.26 3.98 9.10
C GLY A 131 10.15 3.14 10.37
N GLY A 132 9.21 2.20 10.43
CA GLY A 132 9.07 1.32 11.58
C GLY A 132 10.32 0.47 11.82
N THR A 133 10.64 0.19 13.08
CA THR A 133 11.85 -0.55 13.48
C THR A 133 11.73 -2.06 13.23
N ASP A 134 10.52 -2.59 13.25
CA ASP A 134 10.25 -4.01 13.00
C ASP A 134 8.86 -4.26 12.41
N SER A 135 8.67 -5.46 11.88
CA SER A 135 7.42 -5.83 11.22
C SER A 135 6.20 -5.88 12.15
N LYS A 136 6.39 -6.09 13.44
CA LYS A 136 5.28 -6.20 14.42
C LYS A 136 4.83 -4.80 14.85
N SER A 137 5.76 -3.93 15.18
CA SER A 137 5.47 -2.57 15.66
C SER A 137 4.68 -1.77 14.63
N ARG A 138 5.03 -1.81 13.33
CA ARG A 138 4.27 -1.10 12.30
C ARG A 138 2.78 -1.45 12.28
N PHE A 139 2.42 -2.71 12.55
CA PHE A 139 1.00 -3.12 12.60
C PHE A 139 0.33 -2.68 13.90
N GLN A 140 1.04 -2.73 15.02
CA GLN A 140 0.52 -2.23 16.30
C GLN A 140 0.23 -0.73 16.24
N ASP A 141 1.16 0.05 15.68
CA ASP A 141 1.00 1.49 15.49
C ASP A 141 -0.17 1.80 14.55
N ALA A 142 -0.29 1.05 13.44
CA ALA A 142 -1.43 1.21 12.53
C ALA A 142 -2.77 0.94 13.22
N VAL A 143 -2.89 -0.12 14.02
CA VAL A 143 -4.10 -0.43 14.80
C VAL A 143 -4.40 0.69 15.80
N THR A 144 -3.38 1.20 16.49
CA THR A 144 -3.54 2.29 17.46
C THR A 144 -4.09 3.54 16.79
N LEU A 145 -3.55 3.93 15.62
CA LEU A 145 -4.04 5.08 14.87
C LEU A 145 -5.46 4.87 14.35
N LEU A 146 -5.76 3.69 13.81
CA LEU A 146 -7.09 3.37 13.30
C LEU A 146 -8.15 3.40 14.43
N ASN A 147 -7.84 2.80 15.59
CA ASN A 147 -8.74 2.84 16.74
C ASN A 147 -8.97 4.26 17.25
N SER A 148 -7.91 5.08 17.32
CA SER A 148 -8.01 6.49 17.68
C SER A 148 -8.88 7.26 16.68
N GLY A 149 -8.70 7.00 15.39
CA GLY A 149 -9.51 7.60 14.33
C GLY A 149 -10.98 7.24 14.44
N PHE A 150 -11.33 5.95 14.65
CA PHE A 150 -12.71 5.52 14.86
C PHE A 150 -13.32 6.14 16.12
N ALA A 151 -12.56 6.24 17.21
CA ALA A 151 -13.05 6.89 18.43
C ALA A 151 -13.35 8.38 18.20
N CYS A 152 -12.49 9.09 17.46
CA CYS A 152 -12.75 10.49 17.11
C CYS A 152 -13.99 10.65 16.21
N CYS A 153 -14.17 9.80 15.20
CA CYS A 153 -15.30 9.87 14.28
C CYS A 153 -16.65 9.50 14.96
N SER A 154 -16.63 8.70 16.03
CA SER A 154 -17.82 8.31 16.78
C SER A 154 -18.35 9.41 17.72
N LEU A 155 -17.63 10.52 17.86
CA LEU A 155 -18.00 11.67 18.68
C LEU A 155 -18.84 12.72 17.91
N TYR A 156 -19.03 12.52 16.61
CA TYR A 156 -19.78 13.38 15.71
C TYR A 156 -20.91 12.61 15.01
#